data_3c87868c720a21e23a87c491c69c6965
#
_entry.id   3c87868c720a21e23a87c491c69c6965
#
_cell.length_a   1.000
_cell.length_b   1.000
_cell.length_c   1.000
_cell.angle_alpha   90.00
_cell.angle_beta   90.00
_cell.angle_gamma   90.00
#
_symmetry.space_group_name_H-M   'P 1'
#
loop_
_entity.id
_entity.type
_entity.pdbx_description
1 polymer ?
#
loop_
_entity_poly.entity_id
_entity_poly.type
_entity_poly.pdbx_seq_one_letter_code
_entity_poly.pdbx_strand_id
1 'polypeptide(L)'
;MTASVRTSDRVPFKNWVAVFGAILGAFMAVLDIQITNASLKDIQAALGATLEEGSWISTAYLVAEIIVIPLTGWLSQVFSTRWYLVVNAGLFTFFSVCCAWAWNLPSMIVFRALQGFTGGVLIPMAFTIILTMLPPAKQPIGMAMFAITAVFAPAIGPTIGGWLTENFSWHYIFYLNVIPGLVLMGAVWYGLNRQPLQLHLLKQGDWFGIISMAIGLGSLQVVLEEGSRKDWFGSQLIVRLTIIAVIFLTIFFWIELTRKQPFINLRLLKRRNFGLASIVNVSLGI
;
A
#
# COMPACT_ATOMS: atom_id res chain seq x y z
N MET A 1 -27.03 -1.05 -41.23
CA MET A 1 -27.36 0.04 -40.32
C MET A 1 -26.87 -0.35 -38.93
N THR A 2 -25.67 0.01 -38.60
CA THR A 2 -25.08 -0.19 -37.28
C THR A 2 -25.37 1.06 -36.46
N ALA A 3 -26.34 0.97 -35.56
CA ALA A 3 -26.61 2.03 -34.59
C ALA A 3 -25.38 2.16 -33.67
N SER A 4 -24.59 3.22 -33.86
CA SER A 4 -23.56 3.60 -32.94
C SER A 4 -24.23 4.01 -31.62
N VAL A 5 -24.15 3.14 -30.62
CA VAL A 5 -24.45 3.52 -29.24
C VAL A 5 -23.43 4.59 -28.86
N ARG A 6 -23.80 5.86 -29.00
CA ARG A 6 -23.10 6.97 -28.36
C ARG A 6 -23.27 6.80 -26.86
N THR A 7 -22.41 6.03 -26.23
CA THR A 7 -22.25 6.07 -24.79
C THR A 7 -21.86 7.51 -24.44
N SER A 8 -22.68 8.14 -23.63
CA SER A 8 -22.43 9.50 -23.14
C SER A 8 -21.03 9.58 -22.54
N ASP A 9 -20.10 10.29 -23.19
CA ASP A 9 -18.72 10.52 -22.73
C ASP A 9 -18.65 11.36 -21.43
N ARG A 10 -19.80 11.68 -20.86
CA ARG A 10 -19.88 12.48 -19.62
C ARG A 10 -19.79 11.55 -18.41
N VAL A 11 -18.64 11.57 -17.77
CA VAL A 11 -18.45 10.91 -16.46
C VAL A 11 -19.20 11.72 -15.40
N PRO A 12 -20.07 11.09 -14.58
CA PRO A 12 -20.72 11.77 -13.48
C PRO A 12 -19.69 12.41 -12.53
N PHE A 13 -19.97 13.61 -12.05
CA PHE A 13 -19.09 14.33 -11.11
C PHE A 13 -18.73 13.47 -9.89
N LYS A 14 -19.67 12.72 -9.38
CA LYS A 14 -19.51 11.77 -8.30
C LYS A 14 -18.36 10.76 -8.53
N ASN A 15 -18.19 10.26 -9.77
CA ASN A 15 -17.12 9.33 -10.10
C ASN A 15 -15.74 10.00 -10.04
N TRP A 16 -15.66 11.26 -10.51
CA TRP A 16 -14.44 12.04 -10.40
C TRP A 16 -14.07 12.34 -8.95
N VAL A 17 -15.05 12.60 -8.09
CA VAL A 17 -14.82 12.78 -6.65
C VAL A 17 -14.23 11.50 -6.03
N ALA A 18 -14.77 10.32 -6.39
CA ALA A 18 -14.21 9.04 -5.92
C ALA A 18 -12.78 8.82 -6.41
N VAL A 19 -12.51 9.09 -7.70
CA VAL A 19 -11.18 8.96 -8.31
C VAL A 19 -10.19 9.90 -7.63
N PHE A 20 -10.56 11.17 -7.47
CA PHE A 20 -9.70 12.13 -6.77
C PHE A 20 -9.41 11.72 -5.33
N GLY A 21 -10.44 11.29 -4.58
CA GLY A 21 -10.27 10.80 -3.23
C GLY A 21 -9.30 9.60 -3.16
N ALA A 22 -9.45 8.63 -4.06
CA ALA A 22 -8.59 7.46 -4.12
C ALA A 22 -7.13 7.81 -4.47
N ILE A 23 -6.92 8.74 -5.42
CA ILE A 23 -5.60 9.25 -5.80
C ILE A 23 -4.97 10.00 -4.62
N LEU A 24 -5.75 10.80 -3.89
CA LEU A 24 -5.29 11.47 -2.66
C LEU A 24 -4.81 10.44 -1.62
N GLY A 25 -5.51 9.32 -1.48
CA GLY A 25 -5.08 8.22 -0.61
C GLY A 25 -3.74 7.64 -1.03
N ALA A 26 -3.55 7.35 -2.31
CA ALA A 26 -2.26 6.88 -2.82
C ALA A 26 -1.14 7.91 -2.60
N PHE A 27 -1.43 9.18 -2.82
CA PHE A 27 -0.51 10.28 -2.53
C PHE A 27 -0.10 10.30 -1.05
N MET A 28 -1.07 10.18 -0.13
CA MET A 28 -0.80 10.13 1.32
C MET A 28 0.11 8.97 1.70
N ALA A 29 -0.16 7.76 1.20
CA ALA A 29 0.64 6.59 1.52
C ALA A 29 2.11 6.76 1.09
N VAL A 30 2.34 7.24 -0.14
CA VAL A 30 3.70 7.48 -0.65
C VAL A 30 4.38 8.63 0.11
N LEU A 31 3.64 9.71 0.35
CA LEU A 31 4.16 10.88 1.07
C LEU A 31 4.57 10.54 2.51
N ASP A 32 3.76 9.75 3.22
CA ASP A 32 4.01 9.32 4.59
C ASP A 32 5.35 8.58 4.75
N ILE A 33 5.68 7.70 3.80
CA ILE A 33 6.97 6.99 3.77
C ILE A 33 8.11 8.00 3.63
N GLN A 34 8.02 8.93 2.70
CA GLN A 34 9.09 9.87 2.38
C GLN A 34 9.31 10.88 3.50
N ILE A 35 8.25 11.42 4.08
CA ILE A 35 8.31 12.35 5.20
C ILE A 35 8.90 11.66 6.43
N THR A 36 8.47 10.44 6.74
CA THR A 36 8.99 9.68 7.88
C THR A 36 10.48 9.38 7.70
N ASN A 37 10.92 8.96 6.51
CA ASN A 37 12.31 8.69 6.22
C ASN A 37 13.18 9.96 6.35
N ALA A 38 12.67 11.11 5.92
CA ALA A 38 13.37 12.39 6.07
C ALA A 38 13.56 12.81 7.54
N SER A 39 12.55 12.50 8.39
CA SER A 39 12.55 12.86 9.82
C SER A 39 13.03 11.72 10.73
N LEU A 40 13.54 10.63 10.16
CA LEU A 40 13.86 9.40 10.91
C LEU A 40 14.88 9.64 12.04
N LYS A 41 15.90 10.47 11.79
CA LYS A 41 16.94 10.79 12.78
C LYS A 41 16.36 11.51 14.00
N ASP A 42 15.43 12.43 13.79
CA ASP A 42 14.80 13.19 14.87
C ASP A 42 13.87 12.31 15.70
N ILE A 43 13.12 11.41 15.03
CA ILE A 43 12.29 10.42 15.71
C ILE A 43 13.15 9.46 16.54
N GLN A 44 14.27 8.98 15.99
CA GLN A 44 15.22 8.10 16.70
C GLN A 44 15.78 8.78 17.93
N ALA A 45 16.25 10.02 17.78
CA ALA A 45 16.80 10.81 18.89
C ALA A 45 15.76 11.03 20.00
N ALA A 46 14.53 11.38 19.63
CA ALA A 46 13.42 11.60 20.56
C ALA A 46 13.00 10.34 21.33
N LEU A 47 13.09 9.16 20.70
CA LEU A 47 12.74 7.88 21.31
C LEU A 47 13.95 7.18 21.98
N GLY A 48 15.14 7.78 21.98
CA GLY A 48 16.35 7.20 22.54
C GLY A 48 16.84 5.94 21.82
N ALA A 49 16.52 5.81 20.52
CA ALA A 49 16.85 4.65 19.71
C ALA A 49 18.19 4.85 18.98
N THR A 50 18.95 3.76 18.82
CA THR A 50 20.13 3.73 17.96
C THR A 50 19.74 3.81 16.48
N LEU A 51 20.69 4.12 15.60
CA LEU A 51 20.47 4.15 14.15
C LEU A 51 20.00 2.80 13.61
N GLU A 52 20.51 1.70 14.18
CA GLU A 52 20.14 0.35 13.77
C GLU A 52 18.73 -0.04 14.25
N GLU A 53 18.38 0.32 15.48
CA GLU A 53 17.05 0.05 16.02
C GLU A 53 15.97 0.90 15.36
N GLY A 54 16.29 2.16 15.08
CA GLY A 54 15.32 3.07 14.48
C GLY A 54 14.99 2.80 13.03
N SER A 55 15.82 2.05 12.28
CA SER A 55 15.47 1.60 10.92
C SER A 55 14.16 0.80 10.90
N TRP A 56 13.86 0.06 11.97
CA TRP A 56 12.63 -0.72 12.09
C TRP A 56 11.35 0.11 12.03
N ILE A 57 11.42 1.42 12.27
CA ILE A 57 10.27 2.32 12.10
C ILE A 57 9.78 2.32 10.65
N SER A 58 10.69 2.37 9.68
CA SER A 58 10.36 2.30 8.25
C SER A 58 10.15 0.86 7.78
N THR A 59 11.02 -0.05 8.20
CA THR A 59 10.96 -1.48 7.83
C THR A 59 9.65 -2.11 8.24
N ALA A 60 9.13 -1.85 9.45
CA ALA A 60 7.87 -2.41 9.93
C ALA A 60 6.67 -1.94 9.09
N TYR A 61 6.66 -0.68 8.66
CA TYR A 61 5.65 -0.14 7.76
C TYR A 61 5.68 -0.87 6.41
N LEU A 62 6.85 -0.93 5.77
CA LEU A 62 7.02 -1.54 4.45
C LEU A 62 6.73 -3.04 4.44
N VAL A 63 7.10 -3.76 5.50
CA VAL A 63 6.77 -5.19 5.68
C VAL A 63 5.26 -5.40 5.74
N ALA A 64 4.55 -4.60 6.52
CA ALA A 64 3.11 -4.70 6.63
C ALA A 64 2.39 -4.28 5.33
N GLU A 65 2.91 -3.26 4.66
CA GLU A 65 2.42 -2.77 3.37
C GLU A 65 2.52 -3.84 2.28
N ILE A 66 3.69 -4.47 2.10
CA ILE A 66 3.90 -5.47 1.04
C ILE A 66 3.01 -6.70 1.23
N ILE A 67 2.66 -7.05 2.47
CA ILE A 67 1.78 -8.18 2.79
C ILE A 67 0.34 -7.89 2.35
N VAL A 68 -0.16 -6.67 2.57
CA VAL A 68 -1.57 -6.34 2.31
C VAL A 68 -1.86 -6.01 0.84
N ILE A 69 -0.87 -5.51 0.10
CA ILE A 69 -1.04 -5.14 -1.32
C ILE A 69 -1.70 -6.25 -2.15
N PRO A 70 -1.18 -7.49 -2.18
CA PRO A 70 -1.78 -8.57 -2.95
C PRO A 70 -3.19 -8.97 -2.45
N LEU A 71 -3.46 -8.81 -1.15
CA LEU A 71 -4.74 -9.14 -0.52
C LEU A 71 -5.84 -8.15 -0.88
N THR A 72 -5.49 -6.93 -1.26
CA THR A 72 -6.42 -5.80 -1.45
C THR A 72 -7.50 -6.12 -2.49
N GLY A 73 -7.15 -6.75 -3.59
CA GLY A 73 -8.10 -7.10 -4.65
C GLY A 73 -9.21 -8.03 -4.16
N TRP A 74 -8.84 -9.06 -3.41
CA TRP A 74 -9.78 -10.02 -2.83
C TRP A 74 -10.59 -9.42 -1.67
N LEU A 75 -9.92 -8.76 -0.73
CA LEU A 75 -10.59 -8.14 0.43
C LEU A 75 -11.57 -7.04 0.02
N SER A 76 -11.28 -6.29 -1.04
CA SER A 76 -12.19 -5.28 -1.57
C SER A 76 -13.50 -5.87 -2.14
N GLN A 77 -13.46 -7.11 -2.66
CA GLN A 77 -14.65 -7.84 -3.07
C GLN A 77 -15.43 -8.39 -1.86
N VAL A 78 -14.72 -8.91 -0.84
CA VAL A 78 -15.32 -9.42 0.40
C VAL A 78 -16.07 -8.32 1.15
N PHE A 79 -15.40 -7.20 1.40
CA PHE A 79 -15.89 -6.12 2.28
C PHE A 79 -16.54 -4.96 1.52
N SER A 80 -16.75 -5.08 0.20
CA SER A 80 -17.17 -3.97 -0.67
C SER A 80 -16.08 -2.89 -0.80
N THR A 81 -15.78 -2.47 -2.03
CA THR A 81 -14.77 -1.46 -2.37
C THR A 81 -14.89 -0.19 -1.51
N ARG A 82 -16.15 0.29 -1.31
CA ARG A 82 -16.43 1.49 -0.51
C ARG A 82 -16.06 1.32 0.96
N TRP A 83 -16.57 0.27 1.60
CA TRP A 83 -16.31 0.03 3.02
C TRP A 83 -14.86 -0.30 3.29
N TYR A 84 -14.26 -1.13 2.43
CA TYR A 84 -12.88 -1.54 2.56
C TYR A 84 -11.93 -0.33 2.52
N LEU A 85 -12.13 0.57 1.55
CA LEU A 85 -11.28 1.76 1.42
C LEU A 85 -11.53 2.78 2.54
N VAL A 86 -12.80 3.05 2.91
CA VAL A 86 -13.11 4.01 3.99
C VAL A 86 -12.57 3.55 5.33
N VAL A 87 -12.72 2.26 5.66
CA VAL A 87 -12.23 1.71 6.93
C VAL A 87 -10.70 1.74 6.97
N ASN A 88 -10.03 1.30 5.89
CA ASN A 88 -8.56 1.32 5.86
C ASN A 88 -8.01 2.76 5.87
N ALA A 89 -8.63 3.71 5.18
CA ALA A 89 -8.25 5.13 5.26
C ALA A 89 -8.43 5.71 6.67
N GLY A 90 -9.53 5.36 7.35
CA GLY A 90 -9.76 5.74 8.73
C GLY A 90 -8.75 5.14 9.70
N LEU A 91 -8.45 3.85 9.56
CA LEU A 91 -7.44 3.16 10.35
C LEU A 91 -6.02 3.70 10.08
N PHE A 92 -5.67 3.96 8.82
CA PHE A 92 -4.41 4.60 8.46
C PHE A 92 -4.25 5.95 9.17
N THR A 93 -5.29 6.79 9.10
CA THR A 93 -5.30 8.10 9.75
C THR A 93 -5.22 7.96 11.28
N PHE A 94 -5.95 7.02 11.85
CA PHE A 94 -5.92 6.72 13.28
C PHE A 94 -4.54 6.25 13.74
N PHE A 95 -3.93 5.28 13.05
CA PHE A 95 -2.60 4.80 13.40
C PHE A 95 -1.52 5.84 13.13
N SER A 96 -1.72 6.75 12.17
CA SER A 96 -0.87 7.92 11.99
C SER A 96 -0.87 8.79 13.26
N VAL A 97 -2.03 9.08 13.82
CA VAL A 97 -2.11 9.81 15.11
C VAL A 97 -1.47 9.02 16.25
N CYS A 98 -1.65 7.68 16.28
CA CYS A 98 -0.98 6.84 17.28
C CYS A 98 0.56 6.90 17.15
N CYS A 99 1.11 6.96 15.94
CA CYS A 99 2.55 7.17 15.71
C CYS A 99 3.01 8.51 16.30
N ALA A 100 2.22 9.59 16.13
CA ALA A 100 2.54 10.87 16.77
C ALA A 100 2.54 10.80 18.31
N TRP A 101 1.83 9.85 18.92
CA TRP A 101 1.75 9.65 20.37
C TRP A 101 2.61 8.49 20.86
N ALA A 102 3.49 7.96 20.04
CA ALA A 102 4.38 6.88 20.45
C ALA A 102 5.31 7.32 21.59
N TRP A 103 5.35 6.55 22.67
CA TRP A 103 6.11 6.88 23.89
C TRP A 103 7.44 6.14 24.00
N ASN A 104 7.69 5.17 23.12
CA ASN A 104 8.96 4.44 22.99
C ASN A 104 9.08 3.80 21.61
N LEU A 105 10.26 3.29 21.28
CA LEU A 105 10.51 2.64 20.00
C LEU A 105 9.60 1.43 19.70
N PRO A 106 9.38 0.48 20.62
CA PRO A 106 8.45 -0.62 20.36
C PRO A 106 7.03 -0.18 20.01
N SER A 107 6.47 0.83 20.71
CA SER A 107 5.14 1.35 20.38
C SER A 107 5.11 2.00 19.01
N MET A 108 6.15 2.75 18.63
CA MET A 108 6.30 3.33 17.29
C MET A 108 6.32 2.25 16.22
N ILE A 109 7.13 1.19 16.39
CA ILE A 109 7.23 0.07 15.42
C ILE A 109 5.87 -0.61 15.24
N VAL A 110 5.15 -0.88 16.32
CA VAL A 110 3.80 -1.50 16.26
C VAL A 110 2.81 -0.59 15.53
N PHE A 111 2.77 0.70 15.86
CA PHE A 111 1.87 1.64 15.19
C PHE A 111 2.22 1.82 13.72
N ARG A 112 3.51 1.84 13.36
CA ARG A 112 3.98 1.88 11.98
C ARG A 112 3.58 0.62 11.20
N ALA A 113 3.70 -0.57 11.79
CA ALA A 113 3.24 -1.81 11.16
C ALA A 113 1.71 -1.77 10.89
N LEU A 114 0.91 -1.32 11.86
CA LEU A 114 -0.55 -1.20 11.70
C LEU A 114 -0.92 -0.11 10.68
N GLN A 115 -0.19 1.00 10.65
CA GLN A 115 -0.34 2.07 9.67
C GLN A 115 0.03 1.57 8.26
N GLY A 116 1.15 0.86 8.10
CA GLY A 116 1.58 0.27 6.82
C GLY A 116 0.59 -0.76 6.31
N PHE A 117 0.05 -1.63 7.18
CA PHE A 117 -0.97 -2.60 6.81
C PHE A 117 -2.24 -1.94 6.24
N THR A 118 -2.66 -0.82 6.82
CA THR A 118 -3.84 -0.08 6.36
C THR A 118 -3.52 0.86 5.19
N GLY A 119 -2.31 1.41 5.13
CA GLY A 119 -1.82 2.29 4.06
C GLY A 119 -1.57 1.56 2.75
N GLY A 120 -1.06 0.32 2.80
CA GLY A 120 -0.78 -0.48 1.61
C GLY A 120 -2.01 -0.83 0.77
N VAL A 121 -3.21 -0.61 1.32
CA VAL A 121 -4.47 -0.73 0.58
C VAL A 121 -4.69 0.44 -0.39
N LEU A 122 -4.20 1.64 -0.06
CA LEU A 122 -4.58 2.89 -0.71
C LEU A 122 -4.12 2.96 -2.17
N ILE A 123 -2.91 2.49 -2.46
CA ILE A 123 -2.33 2.51 -3.82
C ILE A 123 -3.10 1.58 -4.78
N PRO A 124 -3.25 0.27 -4.52
CA PRO A 124 -3.97 -0.62 -5.42
C PRO A 124 -5.46 -0.27 -5.54
N MET A 125 -6.05 0.31 -4.50
CA MET A 125 -7.44 0.78 -4.56
C MET A 125 -7.61 1.99 -5.47
N ALA A 126 -6.63 2.90 -5.55
CA ALA A 126 -6.66 4.00 -6.51
C ALA A 126 -6.71 3.49 -7.96
N PHE A 127 -5.87 2.51 -8.31
CA PHE A 127 -5.93 1.84 -9.62
C PHE A 127 -7.31 1.22 -9.88
N THR A 128 -7.81 0.46 -8.91
CA THR A 128 -9.12 -0.23 -9.04
C THR A 128 -10.24 0.79 -9.29
N ILE A 129 -10.26 1.91 -8.57
CA ILE A 129 -11.29 2.94 -8.70
C ILE A 129 -11.16 3.67 -10.04
N ILE A 130 -9.96 4.00 -10.50
CA ILE A 130 -9.74 4.60 -11.82
C ILE A 130 -10.31 3.70 -12.93
N LEU A 131 -9.96 2.41 -12.90
CA LEU A 131 -10.36 1.45 -13.93
C LEU A 131 -11.86 1.10 -13.90
N THR A 132 -12.50 1.17 -12.73
CA THR A 132 -13.91 0.80 -12.58
C THR A 132 -14.87 1.99 -12.69
N MET A 133 -14.44 3.19 -12.29
CA MET A 133 -15.30 4.38 -12.27
C MET A 133 -15.21 5.23 -13.53
N LEU A 134 -14.09 5.13 -14.27
CA LEU A 134 -13.90 5.87 -15.50
C LEU A 134 -14.10 4.99 -16.75
N PRO A 135 -14.80 5.50 -17.79
CA PRO A 135 -14.87 4.81 -19.06
C PRO A 135 -13.47 4.72 -19.70
N PRO A 136 -13.22 3.73 -20.59
CA PRO A 136 -11.89 3.50 -21.19
C PRO A 136 -11.24 4.74 -21.79
N ALA A 137 -12.03 5.62 -22.42
CA ALA A 137 -11.55 6.89 -23.01
C ALA A 137 -11.02 7.89 -21.97
N LYS A 138 -11.42 7.80 -20.70
CA LYS A 138 -11.02 8.72 -19.62
C LYS A 138 -10.04 8.08 -18.63
N GLN A 139 -9.84 6.77 -18.67
CA GLN A 139 -8.87 6.08 -17.82
C GLN A 139 -7.44 6.64 -17.94
N PRO A 140 -6.94 7.00 -19.15
CA PRO A 140 -5.62 7.60 -19.25
C PRO A 140 -5.46 8.90 -18.46
N ILE A 141 -6.52 9.70 -18.32
CA ILE A 141 -6.50 10.93 -17.50
C ILE A 141 -6.34 10.54 -16.01
N GLY A 142 -7.13 9.60 -15.51
CA GLY A 142 -7.01 9.12 -14.15
C GLY A 142 -5.63 8.52 -13.85
N MET A 143 -5.08 7.75 -14.79
CA MET A 143 -3.74 7.18 -14.67
C MET A 143 -2.65 8.26 -14.69
N ALA A 144 -2.80 9.31 -15.51
CA ALA A 144 -1.86 10.44 -15.51
C ALA A 144 -1.89 11.20 -14.17
N MET A 145 -3.07 11.43 -13.60
CA MET A 145 -3.20 12.03 -12.27
C MET A 145 -2.53 11.16 -11.19
N PHE A 146 -2.71 9.84 -11.25
CA PHE A 146 -2.05 8.91 -10.35
C PHE A 146 -0.52 8.93 -10.54
N ALA A 147 -0.02 8.92 -11.77
CA ALA A 147 1.41 8.99 -12.06
C ALA A 147 2.06 10.29 -11.52
N ILE A 148 1.35 11.41 -11.59
CA ILE A 148 1.82 12.67 -10.99
C ILE A 148 2.01 12.49 -9.48
N THR A 149 1.08 11.84 -8.77
CA THR A 149 1.22 11.62 -7.33
C THR A 149 2.42 10.73 -7.00
N ALA A 150 2.68 9.70 -7.79
CA ALA A 150 3.82 8.80 -7.60
C ALA A 150 5.19 9.49 -7.75
N VAL A 151 5.27 10.56 -8.56
CA VAL A 151 6.50 11.34 -8.74
C VAL A 151 6.57 12.51 -7.78
N PHE A 152 5.45 13.19 -7.55
CA PHE A 152 5.42 14.43 -6.77
C PHE A 152 5.55 14.17 -5.26
N ALA A 153 4.95 13.11 -4.74
CA ALA A 153 5.03 12.78 -3.31
C ALA A 153 6.48 12.52 -2.85
N PRO A 154 7.30 11.70 -3.53
CA PRO A 154 8.71 11.55 -3.18
C PRO A 154 9.52 12.85 -3.32
N ALA A 155 9.20 13.67 -4.32
CA ALA A 155 9.94 14.92 -4.56
C ALA A 155 9.74 15.95 -3.44
N ILE A 156 8.52 16.09 -2.91
CA ILE A 156 8.21 17.08 -1.88
C ILE A 156 8.33 16.54 -0.45
N GLY A 157 8.26 15.22 -0.28
CA GLY A 157 8.27 14.56 1.02
C GLY A 157 9.42 15.00 1.92
N PRO A 158 10.67 14.91 1.47
CA PRO A 158 11.84 15.33 2.27
C PRO A 158 11.79 16.81 2.68
N THR A 159 11.33 17.68 1.78
CA THR A 159 11.22 19.12 2.07
C THR A 159 10.16 19.40 3.13
N ILE A 160 8.97 18.79 2.99
CA ILE A 160 7.89 18.95 3.98
C ILE A 160 8.28 18.32 5.32
N GLY A 161 8.88 17.12 5.29
CA GLY A 161 9.32 16.41 6.49
C GLY A 161 10.35 17.19 7.27
N GLY A 162 11.43 17.63 6.60
CA GLY A 162 12.47 18.43 7.21
C GLY A 162 11.93 19.75 7.77
N TRP A 163 11.14 20.49 6.97
CA TRP A 163 10.56 21.76 7.41
C TRP A 163 9.64 21.61 8.65
N LEU A 164 8.77 20.59 8.67
CA LEU A 164 7.90 20.34 9.83
C LEU A 164 8.71 19.96 11.08
N THR A 165 9.73 19.14 10.91
CA THR A 165 10.56 18.67 12.03
C THR A 165 11.42 19.79 12.60
N GLU A 166 12.01 20.63 11.75
CA GLU A 166 12.85 21.76 12.18
C GLU A 166 12.05 22.91 12.83
N ASN A 167 10.86 23.24 12.29
CA ASN A 167 10.11 24.41 12.74
C ASN A 167 9.08 24.10 13.83
N PHE A 168 8.62 22.84 13.94
CA PHE A 168 7.63 22.43 14.91
C PHE A 168 8.11 21.22 15.72
N SER A 169 7.85 20.00 15.21
CA SER A 169 8.27 18.75 15.83
C SER A 169 8.00 17.59 14.87
N TRP A 170 8.73 16.48 15.01
CA TRP A 170 8.50 15.27 14.25
C TRP A 170 7.07 14.71 14.37
N HIS A 171 6.34 14.99 15.43
CA HIS A 171 4.95 14.56 15.60
C HIS A 171 4.03 15.08 14.48
N TYR A 172 4.30 16.29 13.97
CA TYR A 172 3.47 16.92 12.94
C TYR A 172 3.50 16.23 11.59
N ILE A 173 4.56 15.45 11.28
CA ILE A 173 4.60 14.66 10.05
C ILE A 173 3.46 13.63 10.00
N PHE A 174 3.07 13.09 11.15
CA PHE A 174 1.98 12.14 11.27
C PHE A 174 0.61 12.83 11.31
N TYR A 175 0.50 13.99 11.95
CA TYR A 175 -0.75 14.77 11.94
C TYR A 175 -1.11 15.30 10.56
N LEU A 176 -0.13 15.46 9.67
CA LEU A 176 -0.34 15.87 8.27
C LEU A 176 -1.35 14.96 7.56
N ASN A 177 -1.41 13.68 7.90
CA ASN A 177 -2.31 12.70 7.31
C ASN A 177 -3.80 12.88 7.71
N VAL A 178 -4.09 13.65 8.77
CA VAL A 178 -5.46 13.74 9.32
C VAL A 178 -6.42 14.42 8.34
N ILE A 179 -6.07 15.61 7.86
CA ILE A 179 -6.94 16.38 6.97
C ILE A 179 -7.15 15.66 5.63
N PRO A 180 -6.09 15.24 4.90
CA PRO A 180 -6.28 14.50 3.66
C PRO A 180 -7.01 13.16 3.87
N GLY A 181 -6.81 12.48 4.99
CA GLY A 181 -7.52 11.25 5.34
C GLY A 181 -9.02 11.46 5.49
N LEU A 182 -9.44 12.52 6.16
CA LEU A 182 -10.85 12.88 6.27
C LEU A 182 -11.46 13.24 4.90
N VAL A 183 -10.72 13.99 4.06
CA VAL A 183 -11.15 14.32 2.70
C VAL A 183 -11.29 13.06 1.84
N LEU A 184 -10.32 12.15 1.90
CA LEU A 184 -10.37 10.85 1.23
C LEU A 184 -11.62 10.05 1.65
N MET A 185 -11.85 9.89 2.96
CA MET A 185 -13.01 9.16 3.46
C MET A 185 -14.32 9.78 2.98
N GLY A 186 -14.46 11.10 3.04
CA GLY A 186 -15.64 11.82 2.56
C GLY A 186 -15.84 11.67 1.05
N ALA A 187 -14.78 11.82 0.25
CA ALA A 187 -14.83 11.68 -1.20
C ALA A 187 -15.23 10.26 -1.64
N VAL A 188 -14.65 9.24 -1.02
CA VAL A 188 -14.96 7.84 -1.29
C VAL A 188 -16.39 7.49 -0.82
N TRP A 189 -16.77 7.97 0.35
CA TRP A 189 -18.12 7.77 0.86
C TRP A 189 -19.19 8.36 -0.04
N TYR A 190 -18.98 9.54 -0.55
CA TYR A 190 -19.87 10.21 -1.51
C TYR A 190 -19.81 9.56 -2.88
N GLY A 191 -18.61 9.27 -3.38
CA GLY A 191 -18.36 8.91 -4.78
C GLY A 191 -18.67 7.45 -5.11
N LEU A 192 -18.50 6.50 -4.19
CA LEU A 192 -18.72 5.08 -4.44
C LEU A 192 -20.13 4.63 -4.02
N ASN A 193 -20.73 3.76 -4.83
CA ASN A 193 -21.99 3.13 -4.50
C ASN A 193 -21.81 2.06 -3.42
N ARG A 194 -22.86 1.82 -2.64
CA ARG A 194 -22.89 0.69 -1.70
C ARG A 194 -22.97 -0.62 -2.51
N GLN A 195 -22.12 -1.55 -2.15
CA GLN A 195 -22.16 -2.92 -2.62
C GLN A 195 -22.39 -3.83 -1.41
N PRO A 196 -23.11 -4.95 -1.57
CA PRO A 196 -23.32 -5.90 -0.47
C PRO A 196 -21.98 -6.53 -0.05
N LEU A 197 -21.88 -6.86 1.24
CA LEU A 197 -20.76 -7.63 1.77
C LEU A 197 -20.85 -9.08 1.28
N GLN A 198 -19.74 -9.63 0.82
CA GLN A 198 -19.66 -11.01 0.33
C GLN A 198 -18.82 -11.88 1.28
N LEU A 199 -19.21 -11.94 2.55
CA LEU A 199 -18.47 -12.64 3.59
C LEU A 199 -18.32 -14.16 3.33
N HIS A 200 -19.16 -14.74 2.46
CA HIS A 200 -19.00 -16.13 2.06
C HIS A 200 -17.67 -16.40 1.34
N LEU A 201 -17.08 -15.39 0.68
CA LEU A 201 -15.78 -15.50 0.02
C LEU A 201 -14.65 -15.76 1.01
N LEU A 202 -14.80 -15.37 2.29
CA LEU A 202 -13.80 -15.68 3.33
C LEU A 202 -13.65 -17.19 3.55
N LYS A 203 -14.74 -17.94 3.44
CA LYS A 203 -14.70 -19.41 3.58
C LYS A 203 -14.04 -20.10 2.39
N GLN A 204 -13.99 -19.44 1.24
CA GLN A 204 -13.36 -19.94 0.02
C GLN A 204 -11.91 -19.45 -0.12
N GLY A 205 -11.45 -18.60 0.78
CA GLY A 205 -10.10 -18.02 0.78
C GLY A 205 -9.01 -19.09 0.88
N ASP A 206 -7.90 -18.85 0.21
CA ASP A 206 -6.69 -19.66 0.33
C ASP A 206 -5.86 -19.20 1.52
N TRP A 207 -6.31 -19.52 2.72
CA TRP A 207 -5.62 -19.12 3.94
C TRP A 207 -4.17 -19.63 4.03
N PHE A 208 -3.91 -20.83 3.50
CA PHE A 208 -2.56 -21.39 3.50
C PHE A 208 -1.64 -20.66 2.52
N GLY A 209 -2.14 -20.34 1.31
CA GLY A 209 -1.43 -19.51 0.34
C GLY A 209 -1.20 -18.09 0.88
N ILE A 210 -2.23 -17.49 1.50
CA ILE A 210 -2.14 -16.14 2.10
C ILE A 210 -1.07 -16.09 3.21
N ILE A 211 -1.07 -17.06 4.13
CA ILE A 211 -0.08 -17.10 5.22
C ILE A 211 1.33 -17.34 4.66
N SER A 212 1.48 -18.25 3.69
CA SER A 212 2.77 -18.51 3.05
C SER A 212 3.29 -17.26 2.33
N MET A 213 2.42 -16.57 1.60
CA MET A 213 2.75 -15.30 0.96
C MET A 213 3.17 -14.23 1.98
N ALA A 214 2.41 -14.08 3.06
CA ALA A 214 2.69 -13.06 4.08
C ALA A 214 4.05 -13.29 4.76
N ILE A 215 4.34 -14.53 5.16
CA ILE A 215 5.63 -14.88 5.75
C ILE A 215 6.76 -14.71 4.73
N GLY A 216 6.56 -15.17 3.50
CA GLY A 216 7.56 -15.11 2.44
C GLY A 216 7.89 -13.68 2.02
N LEU A 217 6.87 -12.86 1.70
CA LEU A 217 7.06 -11.47 1.32
C LEU A 217 7.56 -10.62 2.48
N GLY A 218 7.04 -10.81 3.69
CA GLY A 218 7.49 -10.09 4.87
C GLY A 218 8.97 -10.36 5.18
N SER A 219 9.39 -11.63 5.12
CA SER A 219 10.80 -12.00 5.31
C SER A 219 11.69 -11.44 4.20
N LEU A 220 11.25 -11.50 2.94
CA LEU A 220 11.98 -10.93 1.81
C LEU A 220 12.13 -9.41 1.95
N GLN A 221 11.07 -8.71 2.36
CA GLN A 221 11.12 -7.26 2.58
C GLN A 221 12.16 -6.88 3.64
N VAL A 222 12.20 -7.59 4.77
CA VAL A 222 13.23 -7.37 5.80
C VAL A 222 14.62 -7.62 5.24
N VAL A 223 14.82 -8.68 4.47
CA VAL A 223 16.14 -8.99 3.84
C VAL A 223 16.58 -7.86 2.93
N LEU A 224 15.69 -7.33 2.10
CA LEU A 224 16.01 -6.26 1.15
C LEU A 224 16.25 -4.91 1.86
N GLU A 225 15.49 -4.61 2.90
CA GLU A 225 15.56 -3.35 3.62
C GLU A 225 16.76 -3.28 4.58
N GLU A 226 16.99 -4.35 5.33
CA GLU A 226 18.04 -4.39 6.37
C GLU A 226 19.34 -5.06 5.89
N GLY A 227 19.34 -5.72 4.73
CA GLY A 227 20.48 -6.50 4.24
C GLY A 227 21.76 -5.69 4.12
N SER A 228 21.67 -4.50 3.51
CA SER A 228 22.84 -3.62 3.35
C SER A 228 23.41 -3.11 4.68
N ARG A 229 22.53 -2.85 5.67
CA ARG A 229 22.94 -2.36 7.00
C ARG A 229 23.54 -3.46 7.85
N LYS A 230 23.15 -4.71 7.62
CA LYS A 230 23.53 -5.88 8.43
C LYS A 230 24.55 -6.78 7.74
N ASP A 231 25.31 -6.25 6.77
CA ASP A 231 26.33 -6.98 6.03
C ASP A 231 25.80 -8.26 5.32
N TRP A 232 24.56 -8.17 4.80
CA TRP A 232 23.92 -9.22 4.01
C TRP A 232 24.08 -10.63 4.66
N PHE A 233 24.68 -11.56 3.96
CA PHE A 233 24.84 -12.95 4.43
C PHE A 233 25.89 -13.12 5.55
N GLY A 234 26.58 -12.08 5.98
CA GLY A 234 27.37 -12.04 7.20
C GLY A 234 26.49 -12.06 8.47
N SER A 235 25.25 -11.59 8.36
CA SER A 235 24.29 -11.60 9.47
C SER A 235 23.47 -12.88 9.51
N GLN A 236 23.46 -13.56 10.67
CA GLN A 236 22.61 -14.75 10.88
C GLN A 236 21.12 -14.43 10.73
N LEU A 237 20.68 -13.22 11.07
CA LEU A 237 19.29 -12.81 10.90
C LEU A 237 18.91 -12.80 9.41
N ILE A 238 19.71 -12.16 8.58
CA ILE A 238 19.46 -12.04 7.13
C ILE A 238 19.50 -13.43 6.48
N VAL A 239 20.46 -14.29 6.83
CA VAL A 239 20.52 -15.68 6.32
C VAL A 239 19.26 -16.46 6.67
N ARG A 240 18.80 -16.41 7.93
CA ARG A 240 17.58 -17.11 8.37
C ARG A 240 16.35 -16.60 7.64
N LEU A 241 16.19 -15.27 7.54
CA LEU A 241 15.05 -14.66 6.84
C LEU A 241 15.07 -14.96 5.33
N THR A 242 16.25 -15.01 4.71
CA THR A 242 16.37 -15.43 3.31
C THR A 242 15.90 -16.88 3.12
N ILE A 243 16.31 -17.80 3.99
CA ILE A 243 15.85 -19.19 3.93
C ILE A 243 14.33 -19.27 4.10
N ILE A 244 13.77 -18.54 5.08
CA ILE A 244 12.32 -18.48 5.32
C ILE A 244 11.62 -17.92 4.07
N ALA A 245 12.10 -16.83 3.51
CA ALA A 245 11.53 -16.20 2.31
C ALA A 245 11.51 -17.20 1.14
N VAL A 246 12.62 -17.86 0.85
CA VAL A 246 12.73 -18.85 -0.23
C VAL A 246 11.76 -20.01 -0.02
N ILE A 247 11.71 -20.59 1.18
CA ILE A 247 10.82 -21.71 1.48
C ILE A 247 9.35 -21.30 1.31
N PHE A 248 8.92 -20.22 1.98
CA PHE A 248 7.51 -19.82 1.99
C PHE A 248 7.05 -19.26 0.65
N LEU A 249 7.88 -18.54 -0.09
CA LEU A 249 7.54 -18.12 -1.46
C LEU A 249 7.46 -19.32 -2.40
N THR A 250 8.34 -20.31 -2.27
CA THR A 250 8.25 -21.55 -3.07
C THR A 250 6.93 -22.28 -2.78
N ILE A 251 6.55 -22.42 -1.51
CA ILE A 251 5.28 -23.01 -1.11
C ILE A 251 4.11 -22.23 -1.69
N PHE A 252 4.14 -20.89 -1.57
CA PHE A 252 3.13 -20.01 -2.12
C PHE A 252 2.98 -20.20 -3.64
N PHE A 253 4.07 -20.11 -4.40
CA PHE A 253 4.03 -20.30 -5.85
C PHE A 253 3.53 -21.68 -6.24
N TRP A 254 3.93 -22.72 -5.51
CA TRP A 254 3.45 -24.08 -5.76
C TRP A 254 1.94 -24.20 -5.54
N ILE A 255 1.40 -23.65 -4.45
CA ILE A 255 -0.04 -23.61 -4.16
C ILE A 255 -0.79 -22.86 -5.28
N GLU A 256 -0.36 -21.65 -5.63
CA GLU A 256 -1.04 -20.80 -6.63
C GLU A 256 -1.03 -21.42 -8.05
N LEU A 257 -0.02 -22.20 -8.38
CA LEU A 257 0.07 -22.89 -9.67
C LEU A 257 -0.74 -24.19 -9.73
N THR A 258 -0.92 -24.88 -8.59
CA THR A 258 -1.60 -26.18 -8.55
C THR A 258 -3.09 -26.07 -8.24
N ARG A 259 -3.48 -25.08 -7.47
CA ARG A 259 -4.87 -24.90 -7.02
C ARG A 259 -5.83 -24.54 -8.17
N LYS A 260 -7.06 -25.06 -8.12
CA LYS A 260 -8.10 -24.81 -9.13
C LYS A 260 -8.62 -23.36 -9.07
N GLN A 261 -8.72 -22.80 -7.88
CA GLN A 261 -9.13 -21.42 -7.64
C GLN A 261 -8.02 -20.73 -6.83
N PRO A 262 -6.94 -20.27 -7.50
CA PRO A 262 -5.85 -19.59 -6.83
C PRO A 262 -6.27 -18.20 -6.37
N PHE A 263 -5.66 -17.71 -5.31
CA PHE A 263 -5.83 -16.36 -4.81
C PHE A 263 -5.27 -15.33 -5.82
N ILE A 264 -4.10 -15.60 -6.38
CA ILE A 264 -3.48 -14.82 -7.46
C ILE A 264 -3.33 -15.73 -8.68
N ASN A 265 -3.97 -15.38 -9.78
CA ASN A 265 -3.89 -16.20 -11.00
C ASN A 265 -2.55 -15.98 -11.75
N LEU A 266 -1.49 -16.60 -11.25
CA LEU A 266 -0.15 -16.53 -11.85
C LEU A 266 -0.07 -17.08 -13.28
N ARG A 267 -1.07 -17.89 -13.71
CA ARG A 267 -1.16 -18.39 -15.08
C ARG A 267 -1.34 -17.27 -16.10
N LEU A 268 -1.80 -16.08 -15.67
CA LEU A 268 -1.90 -14.90 -16.53
C LEU A 268 -0.53 -14.42 -17.02
N LEU A 269 0.56 -14.66 -16.29
CA LEU A 269 1.92 -14.34 -16.71
C LEU A 269 2.34 -15.09 -18.00
N LYS A 270 1.71 -16.23 -18.29
CA LYS A 270 1.93 -16.96 -19.54
C LYS A 270 1.35 -16.25 -20.77
N ARG A 271 0.41 -15.32 -20.59
CA ARG A 271 -0.13 -14.52 -21.69
C ARG A 271 0.92 -13.47 -22.07
N ARG A 272 1.36 -13.50 -23.35
CA ARG A 272 2.46 -12.68 -23.87
C ARG A 272 2.37 -11.21 -23.47
N ASN A 273 1.22 -10.57 -23.68
CA ASN A 273 1.05 -9.15 -23.37
C ASN A 273 1.16 -8.87 -21.86
N PHE A 274 0.57 -9.73 -21.01
CA PHE A 274 0.60 -9.57 -19.56
C PHE A 274 2.00 -9.86 -19.00
N GLY A 275 2.65 -10.93 -19.47
CA GLY A 275 4.00 -11.28 -19.04
C GLY A 275 5.04 -10.21 -19.41
N LEU A 276 5.00 -9.71 -20.66
CA LEU A 276 5.90 -8.63 -21.10
C LEU A 276 5.66 -7.34 -20.32
N ALA A 277 4.40 -6.95 -20.09
CA ALA A 277 4.07 -5.78 -19.28
C ALA A 277 4.59 -5.92 -17.84
N SER A 278 4.48 -7.13 -17.25
CA SER A 278 5.00 -7.40 -15.90
C SER A 278 6.51 -7.27 -15.83
N ILE A 279 7.25 -7.79 -16.85
CA ILE A 279 8.70 -7.65 -16.93
C ILE A 279 9.11 -6.17 -17.04
N VAL A 280 8.43 -5.41 -17.91
CA VAL A 280 8.70 -3.96 -18.05
C VAL A 280 8.46 -3.23 -16.72
N ASN A 281 7.36 -3.53 -16.04
CA ASN A 281 7.07 -2.90 -14.73
C ASN A 281 8.13 -3.22 -13.67
N VAL A 282 8.60 -4.47 -13.61
CA VAL A 282 9.71 -4.86 -12.72
C VAL A 282 10.98 -4.10 -13.06
N SER A 283 11.30 -3.99 -14.36
CA SER A 283 12.51 -3.25 -14.82
C SER A 283 12.43 -1.74 -14.54
N LEU A 284 11.25 -1.16 -14.48
CA LEU A 284 11.05 0.25 -14.15
C LEU A 284 11.05 0.52 -12.63
N GLY A 285 10.80 -0.51 -11.82
CA GLY A 285 10.79 -0.42 -10.35
C GLY A 285 12.14 -0.72 -9.70
N ILE A 286 13.12 -1.17 -10.48
CA ILE A 286 14.51 -1.38 -10.06
C ILE A 286 15.35 -0.17 -10.45
#